data_e2cf94580330c28c6c2643cd878b6592
#
_entry.id   e2cf94580330c28c6c2643cd878b6592
#
_cell.length_a   1.000
_cell.length_b   1.000
_cell.length_c   1.000
_cell.angle_alpha   90.00
_cell.angle_beta   90.00
_cell.angle_gamma   90.00
#
_symmetry.space_group_name_H-M   'P 1'
#
loop_
_entity.id
_entity.type
_entity.pdbx_description
1 polymer ?
#
loop_
_entity_poly.entity_id
_entity_poly.type
_entity_poly.pdbx_seq_one_letter_code
_entity_poly.pdbx_strand_id
1 'polypeptide(L)'
;MEIYECIICLLGGIGLFIAAMNMMSSNLQKVAGVGMRRLLGKITDNRFAGVGIGAIVTMIVQSSTATTVMAIGFVNAETMKLHQATAIIMGANIGTTITGILASLQSLNLSLYFSLLTFIGVILMFFKKDTLKNVGGIICGLGMIFIGLDIMSDSCKEDSIKSVFKAGFVKIDFPLALLLLGIVFTALMQSSSAITGLIIVMVQGGSMEMGSALFIILGANIGTCVTALISSIGTSINARRTGIIHLLFNCFGTFLFTIFIWALKDKVIQFLALLTNKQAMQIAWFHLFFNIITTLLLLPMINILVLVACKIIKEKKSKNNDNKKQIKAFKYINKRFLLAPDIAIEQIKKEIKNMAELAKTNLNRSISELLEQNSEYIEEISAREDLIDFLNIETTKFLVKLAPSISEKTAEDVSKFFHLLNDIERIGDHAKTILDESNEMKNKSIKFSPEAINDFKKVYNIIEKLFDLSIKSFESNSQKEVEDYKELLENFKNMEREYVHNHFERLKKGKCSMELGSFFTSVFAHFNSICSHLENIIGSFHIEQEIQKNKSFDDQKYTLVINHSNSKIKGDDLSTARKFFSGDNSLNENTEKMNKSMY
;
A
#
# COMPACT_ATOMS: atom_id res chain seq x y z
N MET A 1 -30.75 37.18 5.90
CA MET A 1 -29.26 37.21 5.76
C MET A 1 -28.89 37.80 4.41
N GLU A 2 -27.83 38.59 4.37
CA GLU A 2 -27.24 39.06 3.11
C GLU A 2 -26.69 37.87 2.30
N ILE A 3 -26.68 37.97 0.95
CA ILE A 3 -26.26 36.87 0.09
C ILE A 3 -24.83 36.36 0.45
N TYR A 4 -23.91 37.29 0.74
CA TYR A 4 -22.53 36.92 1.10
C TYR A 4 -22.43 36.18 2.44
N GLU A 5 -23.27 36.53 3.42
CA GLU A 5 -23.36 35.84 4.73
C GLU A 5 -23.83 34.40 4.52
N CYS A 6 -24.88 34.20 3.72
CA CYS A 6 -25.38 32.88 3.39
C CYS A 6 -24.32 32.01 2.66
N ILE A 7 -23.56 32.59 1.72
CA ILE A 7 -22.48 31.90 1.02
C ILE A 7 -21.38 31.50 2.00
N ILE A 8 -20.98 32.40 2.91
CA ILE A 8 -19.96 32.11 3.93
C ILE A 8 -20.43 30.97 4.86
N CYS A 9 -21.66 31.02 5.33
CA CYS A 9 -22.26 29.97 6.18
C CYS A 9 -22.35 28.64 5.42
N LEU A 10 -22.75 28.62 4.15
CA LEU A 10 -22.81 27.44 3.32
C LEU A 10 -21.40 26.82 3.15
N LEU A 11 -20.41 27.63 2.83
CA LEU A 11 -19.00 27.15 2.69
C LEU A 11 -18.45 26.68 4.04
N GLY A 12 -18.76 27.36 5.14
CA GLY A 12 -18.41 26.93 6.49
C GLY A 12 -19.04 25.60 6.88
N GLY A 13 -20.32 25.40 6.55
CA GLY A 13 -21.05 24.15 6.76
C GLY A 13 -20.46 23.00 5.95
N ILE A 14 -20.11 23.23 4.67
CA ILE A 14 -19.41 22.26 3.82
C ILE A 14 -18.06 21.91 4.43
N GLY A 15 -17.27 22.89 4.84
CA GLY A 15 -15.97 22.68 5.48
C GLY A 15 -16.07 21.84 6.74
N LEU A 16 -17.02 22.15 7.62
CA LEU A 16 -17.30 21.40 8.84
C LEU A 16 -17.74 19.96 8.53
N PHE A 17 -18.65 19.78 7.58
CA PHE A 17 -19.11 18.46 7.15
C PHE A 17 -17.96 17.57 6.65
N ILE A 18 -17.10 18.11 5.78
CA ILE A 18 -15.95 17.37 5.25
C ILE A 18 -14.94 17.04 6.35
N ALA A 19 -14.63 17.99 7.23
CA ALA A 19 -13.73 17.77 8.36
C ALA A 19 -14.27 16.69 9.31
N ALA A 20 -15.56 16.73 9.60
CA ALA A 20 -16.26 15.76 10.43
C ALA A 20 -16.26 14.35 9.80
N MET A 21 -16.55 14.26 8.50
CA MET A 21 -16.47 12.99 7.75
C MET A 21 -15.07 12.40 7.79
N ASN A 22 -14.04 13.21 7.59
CA ASN A 22 -12.65 12.76 7.64
C ASN A 22 -12.25 12.30 9.04
N MET A 23 -12.68 13.03 10.09
CA MET A 23 -12.43 12.65 11.48
C MET A 23 -13.11 11.33 11.83
N MET A 24 -14.39 11.17 11.49
CA MET A 24 -15.15 9.94 11.72
C MET A 24 -14.50 8.76 10.98
N SER A 25 -14.25 8.91 9.67
CA SER A 25 -13.63 7.88 8.82
C SER A 25 -12.25 7.45 9.32
N SER A 26 -11.38 8.40 9.66
CA SER A 26 -10.02 8.12 10.17
C SER A 26 -10.06 7.33 11.49
N ASN A 27 -10.95 7.70 12.42
CA ASN A 27 -11.09 6.99 13.69
C ASN A 27 -11.76 5.61 13.52
N LEU A 28 -12.74 5.47 12.61
CA LEU A 28 -13.30 4.17 12.23
C LEU A 28 -12.23 3.24 11.66
N GLN A 29 -11.36 3.75 10.78
CA GLN A 29 -10.24 2.98 10.23
C GLN A 29 -9.27 2.49 11.31
N LYS A 30 -8.97 3.33 12.33
CA LYS A 30 -8.11 2.94 13.46
C LYS A 30 -8.75 1.84 14.30
N VAL A 31 -10.04 1.92 14.58
CA VAL A 31 -10.77 0.92 15.40
C VAL A 31 -10.98 -0.38 14.63
N ALA A 32 -11.37 -0.30 13.36
CA ALA A 32 -11.72 -1.45 12.54
C ALA A 32 -10.52 -2.08 11.79
N GLY A 33 -9.37 -1.41 11.76
CA GLY A 33 -8.26 -1.64 10.84
C GLY A 33 -7.83 -3.10 10.70
N VAL A 34 -7.61 -3.82 11.79
CA VAL A 34 -7.17 -5.24 11.75
C VAL A 34 -8.29 -6.17 11.26
N GLY A 35 -9.53 -5.95 11.70
CA GLY A 35 -10.69 -6.75 11.28
C GLY A 35 -11.02 -6.59 9.80
N MET A 36 -10.97 -5.35 9.32
CA MET A 36 -11.22 -4.98 7.93
C MET A 36 -10.19 -5.61 6.97
N ARG A 37 -8.91 -5.58 7.34
CA ARG A 37 -7.83 -6.20 6.57
C ARG A 37 -7.99 -7.71 6.48
N ARG A 38 -8.39 -8.36 7.59
CA ARG A 38 -8.69 -9.78 7.63
C ARG A 38 -9.89 -10.12 6.75
N LEU A 39 -10.90 -9.24 6.66
CA LEU A 39 -12.04 -9.39 5.75
C LEU A 39 -11.62 -9.28 4.28
N LEU A 40 -10.85 -8.26 3.92
CA LEU A 40 -10.30 -8.12 2.56
C LEU A 40 -9.32 -9.23 2.22
N GLY A 41 -8.54 -9.73 3.20
CA GLY A 41 -7.61 -10.85 3.02
C GLY A 41 -8.29 -12.21 2.89
N LYS A 42 -9.56 -12.38 3.31
CA LYS A 42 -10.38 -13.56 3.01
C LYS A 42 -10.87 -13.51 1.57
N ILE A 43 -9.92 -13.45 0.66
CA ILE A 43 -10.16 -13.35 -0.78
C ILE A 43 -10.87 -14.61 -1.24
N THR A 44 -12.09 -14.46 -1.71
CA THR A 44 -12.90 -15.55 -2.23
C THR A 44 -13.09 -15.39 -3.73
N ASP A 45 -13.11 -16.51 -4.45
CA ASP A 45 -13.51 -16.51 -5.86
C ASP A 45 -15.02 -16.34 -6.03
N ASN A 46 -15.78 -16.37 -4.93
CA ASN A 46 -17.22 -16.11 -4.95
C ASN A 46 -17.50 -14.62 -5.14
N ARG A 47 -18.09 -14.26 -6.27
CA ARG A 47 -18.39 -12.87 -6.68
C ARG A 47 -19.34 -12.18 -5.70
N PHE A 48 -20.36 -12.89 -5.20
CA PHE A 48 -21.32 -12.33 -4.23
C PHE A 48 -20.66 -12.03 -2.89
N ALA A 49 -19.80 -12.93 -2.41
CA ALA A 49 -19.02 -12.68 -1.21
C ALA A 49 -18.06 -11.49 -1.39
N GLY A 50 -17.44 -11.35 -2.55
CA GLY A 50 -16.60 -10.19 -2.89
C GLY A 50 -17.37 -8.87 -2.82
N VAL A 51 -18.58 -8.82 -3.39
CA VAL A 51 -19.48 -7.66 -3.30
C VAL A 51 -19.86 -7.37 -1.84
N GLY A 52 -20.24 -8.40 -1.08
CA GLY A 52 -20.59 -8.27 0.35
C GLY A 52 -19.41 -7.71 1.17
N ILE A 53 -18.21 -8.24 0.97
CA ILE A 53 -16.98 -7.75 1.63
C ILE A 53 -16.71 -6.29 1.26
N GLY A 54 -16.77 -5.95 -0.03
CA GLY A 54 -16.58 -4.58 -0.49
C GLY A 54 -17.58 -3.60 0.11
N ALA A 55 -18.86 -3.99 0.18
CA ALA A 55 -19.91 -3.19 0.79
C ALA A 55 -19.68 -2.98 2.30
N ILE A 56 -19.43 -4.05 3.05
CA ILE A 56 -19.19 -3.98 4.50
C ILE A 56 -17.96 -3.15 4.83
N VAL A 57 -16.85 -3.39 4.12
CA VAL A 57 -15.62 -2.63 4.33
C VAL A 57 -15.86 -1.14 4.07
N THR A 58 -16.53 -0.80 2.98
CA THR A 58 -16.80 0.61 2.65
C THR A 58 -17.79 1.25 3.62
N MET A 59 -18.82 0.54 4.08
CA MET A 59 -19.71 1.02 5.14
C MET A 59 -18.96 1.35 6.43
N ILE A 60 -18.00 0.51 6.82
CA ILE A 60 -17.17 0.72 8.01
C ILE A 60 -16.18 1.86 7.78
N VAL A 61 -15.45 1.86 6.66
CA VAL A 61 -14.42 2.87 6.35
C VAL A 61 -15.03 4.23 5.98
N GLN A 62 -16.31 4.25 5.56
CA GLN A 62 -17.00 5.44 5.04
C GLN A 62 -16.27 6.10 3.85
N SER A 63 -15.49 5.29 3.09
CA SER A 63 -14.71 5.75 1.94
C SER A 63 -14.55 4.66 0.89
N SER A 64 -15.30 4.76 -0.21
CA SER A 64 -15.11 3.88 -1.39
C SER A 64 -13.77 4.09 -2.07
N THR A 65 -13.25 5.32 -2.03
CA THR A 65 -11.90 5.62 -2.54
C THR A 65 -10.85 4.81 -1.79
N ALA A 66 -10.88 4.80 -0.45
CA ALA A 66 -9.94 4.01 0.35
C ALA A 66 -10.06 2.52 0.04
N THR A 67 -11.29 1.97 -0.03
CA THR A 67 -11.52 0.55 -0.37
C THR A 67 -11.02 0.21 -1.77
N THR A 68 -11.28 1.08 -2.75
CA THR A 68 -10.82 0.87 -4.14
C THR A 68 -9.29 0.96 -4.24
N VAL A 69 -8.66 1.93 -3.57
CA VAL A 69 -7.20 2.06 -3.52
C VAL A 69 -6.55 0.84 -2.85
N MET A 70 -7.17 0.30 -1.78
CA MET A 70 -6.72 -0.96 -1.18
C MET A 70 -6.83 -2.13 -2.17
N ALA A 71 -7.95 -2.26 -2.90
CA ALA A 71 -8.11 -3.30 -3.91
C ALA A 71 -7.05 -3.18 -5.03
N ILE A 72 -6.79 -1.96 -5.53
CA ILE A 72 -5.71 -1.66 -6.48
C ILE A 72 -4.36 -2.08 -5.90
N GLY A 73 -4.10 -1.82 -4.61
CA GLY A 73 -2.89 -2.20 -3.91
C GLY A 73 -2.70 -3.70 -3.83
N PHE A 74 -3.74 -4.45 -3.46
CA PHE A 74 -3.69 -5.93 -3.41
C PHE A 74 -3.50 -6.56 -4.79
N VAL A 75 -4.10 -5.98 -5.84
CA VAL A 75 -3.85 -6.41 -7.22
C VAL A 75 -2.41 -6.08 -7.64
N ASN A 76 -1.90 -4.91 -7.28
CA ASN A 76 -0.51 -4.53 -7.55
C ASN A 76 0.49 -5.45 -6.84
N ALA A 77 0.16 -5.87 -5.63
CA ALA A 77 0.92 -6.84 -4.86
C ALA A 77 0.66 -8.31 -5.30
N GLU A 78 -0.10 -8.55 -6.36
CA GLU A 78 -0.46 -9.88 -6.89
C GLU A 78 -1.12 -10.82 -5.86
N THR A 79 -1.59 -10.27 -4.74
CA THR A 79 -2.31 -10.99 -3.69
C THR A 79 -3.80 -11.11 -3.99
N MET A 80 -4.30 -10.36 -4.98
CA MET A 80 -5.70 -10.35 -5.41
C MET A 80 -5.78 -10.40 -6.94
N LYS A 81 -6.65 -11.26 -7.47
CA LYS A 81 -6.91 -11.34 -8.91
C LYS A 81 -7.85 -10.20 -9.36
N LEU A 82 -7.76 -9.82 -10.63
CA LEU A 82 -8.52 -8.70 -11.19
C LEU A 82 -10.05 -8.85 -11.04
N HIS A 83 -10.61 -10.06 -11.23
CA HIS A 83 -12.04 -10.31 -11.07
C HIS A 83 -12.51 -10.22 -9.61
N GLN A 84 -11.65 -10.57 -8.64
CA GLN A 84 -11.94 -10.43 -7.21
C GLN A 84 -11.99 -8.95 -6.82
N ALA A 85 -11.01 -8.16 -7.26
CA ALA A 85 -11.01 -6.71 -7.08
C ALA A 85 -12.24 -6.05 -7.70
N THR A 86 -12.69 -6.52 -8.88
CA THR A 86 -13.90 -6.03 -9.54
C THR A 86 -15.14 -6.22 -8.65
N ALA A 87 -15.32 -7.39 -8.05
CA ALA A 87 -16.44 -7.66 -7.16
C ALA A 87 -16.39 -6.76 -5.90
N ILE A 88 -15.21 -6.58 -5.32
CA ILE A 88 -15.01 -5.68 -4.16
C ILE A 88 -15.35 -4.23 -4.51
N ILE A 89 -14.95 -3.74 -5.69
CA ILE A 89 -15.26 -2.38 -6.16
C ILE A 89 -16.77 -2.19 -6.36
N MET A 90 -17.45 -3.17 -6.94
CA MET A 90 -18.92 -3.14 -7.05
C MET A 90 -19.59 -3.03 -5.68
N GLY A 91 -19.12 -3.82 -4.71
CA GLY A 91 -19.57 -3.72 -3.33
C GLY A 91 -19.26 -2.39 -2.68
N ALA A 92 -18.06 -1.84 -2.93
CA ALA A 92 -17.66 -0.55 -2.38
C ALA A 92 -18.59 0.60 -2.81
N ASN A 93 -19.06 0.58 -4.06
CA ASN A 93 -20.04 1.56 -4.54
C ASN A 93 -21.37 1.45 -3.78
N ILE A 94 -21.85 0.21 -3.49
CA ILE A 94 -23.03 0.02 -2.64
C ILE A 94 -22.75 0.55 -1.22
N GLY A 95 -21.62 0.20 -0.62
CA GLY A 95 -21.25 0.63 0.74
C GLY A 95 -21.21 2.14 0.93
N THR A 96 -20.84 2.90 -0.12
CA THR A 96 -20.81 4.36 -0.08
C THR A 96 -22.18 4.99 0.16
N THR A 97 -23.25 4.32 -0.24
CA THR A 97 -24.61 4.87 -0.14
C THR A 97 -25.07 5.03 1.30
N ILE A 98 -24.47 4.33 2.26
CA ILE A 98 -24.76 4.48 3.70
C ILE A 98 -24.54 5.92 4.18
N THR A 99 -23.55 6.63 3.58
CA THR A 99 -23.30 8.04 3.93
C THR A 99 -24.45 8.95 3.52
N GLY A 100 -25.04 8.69 2.33
CA GLY A 100 -26.25 9.38 1.89
C GLY A 100 -27.46 9.10 2.80
N ILE A 101 -27.59 7.85 3.26
CA ILE A 101 -28.64 7.46 4.22
C ILE A 101 -28.42 8.18 5.55
N LEU A 102 -27.19 8.21 6.08
CA LEU A 102 -26.87 8.96 7.30
C LEU A 102 -27.18 10.45 7.14
N ALA A 103 -26.73 11.07 6.04
CA ALA A 103 -27.02 12.49 5.79
C ALA A 103 -28.53 12.77 5.71
N SER A 104 -29.33 11.85 5.16
CA SER A 104 -30.79 12.01 5.05
C SER A 104 -31.51 11.98 6.39
N LEU A 105 -30.91 11.43 7.47
CA LEU A 105 -31.45 11.45 8.83
C LEU A 105 -31.57 12.90 9.40
N GLN A 106 -30.84 13.85 8.85
CA GLN A 106 -31.00 15.26 9.18
C GLN A 106 -32.46 15.72 9.00
N SER A 107 -33.21 15.14 8.06
CA SER A 107 -34.63 15.42 7.84
C SER A 107 -35.53 15.01 9.02
N LEU A 108 -35.03 14.32 10.04
CA LEU A 108 -35.75 13.93 11.24
C LEU A 108 -35.68 15.00 12.37
N ASN A 109 -35.01 16.14 12.13
CA ASN A 109 -34.85 17.23 13.11
C ASN A 109 -34.22 16.78 14.44
N LEU A 110 -33.20 15.92 14.37
CA LEU A 110 -32.48 15.36 15.53
C LEU A 110 -31.22 16.17 15.89
N SER A 111 -31.05 17.37 15.37
CA SER A 111 -29.85 18.21 15.50
C SER A 111 -29.42 18.45 16.95
N LEU A 112 -30.40 18.67 17.86
CA LEU A 112 -30.11 18.83 19.29
C LEU A 112 -29.39 17.60 19.88
N TYR A 113 -29.84 16.41 19.54
CA TYR A 113 -29.22 15.16 20.03
C TYR A 113 -27.85 14.94 19.42
N PHE A 114 -27.66 15.33 18.16
CA PHE A 114 -26.33 15.21 17.51
C PHE A 114 -25.33 16.23 18.08
N SER A 115 -25.76 17.41 18.50
CA SER A 115 -24.92 18.36 19.22
C SER A 115 -24.45 17.78 20.56
N LEU A 116 -25.34 17.08 21.30
CA LEU A 116 -24.97 16.36 22.52
C LEU A 116 -23.97 15.23 22.24
N LEU A 117 -24.14 14.47 21.15
CA LEU A 117 -23.17 13.45 20.74
C LEU A 117 -21.79 14.04 20.47
N THR A 118 -21.72 15.22 19.83
CA THR A 118 -20.45 15.92 19.63
C THR A 118 -19.74 16.18 20.95
N PHE A 119 -20.46 16.70 21.96
CA PHE A 119 -19.91 16.96 23.27
C PHE A 119 -19.42 15.70 23.97
N ILE A 120 -20.23 14.63 23.98
CA ILE A 120 -19.85 13.32 24.54
C ILE A 120 -18.60 12.78 23.81
N GLY A 121 -18.55 12.87 22.49
CA GLY A 121 -17.41 12.45 21.69
C GLY A 121 -16.12 13.16 22.07
N VAL A 122 -16.19 14.50 22.27
CA VAL A 122 -15.05 15.30 22.71
C VAL A 122 -14.56 14.85 24.10
N ILE A 123 -15.47 14.62 25.06
CA ILE A 123 -15.09 14.11 26.40
C ILE A 123 -14.34 12.76 26.27
N LEU A 124 -14.84 11.84 25.45
CA LEU A 124 -14.20 10.54 25.24
C LEU A 124 -12.80 10.67 24.62
N MET A 125 -12.55 11.71 23.82
CA MET A 125 -11.22 11.93 23.23
C MET A 125 -10.15 12.34 24.25
N PHE A 126 -10.52 12.83 25.44
CA PHE A 126 -9.56 13.16 26.51
C PHE A 126 -9.05 11.93 27.29
N PHE A 127 -9.65 10.76 27.12
CA PHE A 127 -9.17 9.56 27.80
C PHE A 127 -7.84 9.09 27.20
N LYS A 128 -6.95 8.55 28.06
CA LYS A 128 -5.63 8.06 27.66
C LYS A 128 -5.68 6.76 26.81
N LYS A 129 -6.77 6.00 26.92
CA LYS A 129 -6.93 4.71 26.20
C LYS A 129 -7.28 4.97 24.73
N ASP A 130 -6.41 4.55 23.80
CA ASP A 130 -6.57 4.80 22.35
C ASP A 130 -7.92 4.36 21.80
N THR A 131 -8.46 3.23 22.26
CA THR A 131 -9.79 2.75 21.84
C THR A 131 -10.87 3.75 22.19
N LEU A 132 -10.88 4.29 23.42
CA LEU A 132 -11.87 5.29 23.84
C LEU A 132 -11.69 6.61 23.10
N LYS A 133 -10.46 7.05 22.89
CA LYS A 133 -10.13 8.24 22.11
C LYS A 133 -10.64 8.12 20.68
N ASN A 134 -10.42 6.98 20.03
CA ASN A 134 -10.88 6.76 18.67
C ASN A 134 -12.41 6.63 18.59
N VAL A 135 -13.06 5.94 19.55
CA VAL A 135 -14.54 5.90 19.64
C VAL A 135 -15.09 7.31 19.88
N GLY A 136 -14.45 8.10 20.73
CA GLY A 136 -14.79 9.52 20.92
C GLY A 136 -14.74 10.32 19.63
N GLY A 137 -13.68 10.13 18.83
CA GLY A 137 -13.53 10.75 17.52
C GLY A 137 -14.62 10.34 16.50
N ILE A 138 -15.09 9.08 16.56
CA ILE A 138 -16.22 8.62 15.72
C ILE A 138 -17.51 9.33 16.12
N ILE A 139 -17.82 9.36 17.42
CA ILE A 139 -19.05 9.96 17.96
C ILE A 139 -19.05 11.47 17.72
N CYS A 140 -17.93 12.13 17.98
CA CYS A 140 -17.75 13.57 17.74
C CYS A 140 -17.93 13.90 16.24
N GLY A 141 -17.25 13.12 15.35
CA GLY A 141 -17.38 13.32 13.92
C GLY A 141 -18.81 13.13 13.42
N LEU A 142 -19.51 12.11 13.92
CA LEU A 142 -20.92 11.89 13.59
C LEU A 142 -21.78 13.11 14.00
N GLY A 143 -21.63 13.60 15.21
CA GLY A 143 -22.37 14.79 15.65
C GLY A 143 -22.05 16.04 14.83
N MET A 144 -20.78 16.28 14.52
CA MET A 144 -20.34 17.42 13.70
C MET A 144 -20.84 17.33 12.24
N ILE A 145 -21.02 16.12 11.68
CA ILE A 145 -21.63 15.92 10.35
C ILE A 145 -23.01 16.57 10.32
N PHE A 146 -23.85 16.28 11.32
CA PHE A 146 -25.20 16.83 11.38
C PHE A 146 -25.22 18.33 11.65
N ILE A 147 -24.32 18.85 12.49
CA ILE A 147 -24.19 20.31 12.70
C ILE A 147 -23.81 21.00 11.37
N GLY A 148 -22.87 20.43 10.60
CA GLY A 148 -22.50 20.95 9.29
C GLY A 148 -23.67 20.93 8.30
N LEU A 149 -24.46 19.84 8.29
CA LEU A 149 -25.67 19.74 7.46
C LEU A 149 -26.74 20.76 7.86
N ASP A 150 -26.92 21.02 9.15
CA ASP A 150 -27.88 22.01 9.64
C ASP A 150 -27.48 23.42 9.21
N ILE A 151 -26.20 23.80 9.38
CA ILE A 151 -25.68 25.10 8.92
C ILE A 151 -25.92 25.28 7.41
N MET A 152 -25.63 24.24 6.62
CA MET A 152 -25.87 24.25 5.17
C MET A 152 -27.37 24.38 4.86
N SER A 153 -28.23 23.62 5.59
CA SER A 153 -29.67 23.59 5.38
C SER A 153 -30.31 24.96 5.64
N ASP A 154 -29.92 25.60 6.73
CA ASP A 154 -30.44 26.90 7.06
C ASP A 154 -30.01 27.96 6.05
N SER A 155 -28.77 27.91 5.58
CA SER A 155 -28.30 28.77 4.49
C SER A 155 -29.08 28.53 3.18
N CYS A 156 -29.40 27.28 2.84
CA CYS A 156 -30.14 26.94 1.62
C CYS A 156 -31.66 27.29 1.69
N LYS A 157 -32.23 27.51 2.89
CA LYS A 157 -33.64 27.95 3.07
C LYS A 157 -33.82 29.44 2.85
N GLU A 158 -32.74 30.23 2.89
CA GLU A 158 -32.81 31.67 2.67
C GLU A 158 -33.19 32.02 1.23
N ASP A 159 -34.16 32.93 1.06
CA ASP A 159 -34.70 33.29 -0.27
C ASP A 159 -33.63 33.90 -1.19
N SER A 160 -32.65 34.59 -0.61
CA SER A 160 -31.51 35.16 -1.32
C SER A 160 -30.70 34.07 -2.05
N ILE A 161 -30.40 32.96 -1.37
CA ILE A 161 -29.68 31.83 -1.93
C ILE A 161 -30.55 31.03 -2.90
N LYS A 162 -31.83 30.79 -2.55
CA LYS A 162 -32.76 30.08 -3.45
C LYS A 162 -32.88 30.76 -4.80
N SER A 163 -32.97 32.11 -4.83
CA SER A 163 -33.09 32.86 -6.07
C SER A 163 -31.87 32.72 -6.96
N VAL A 164 -30.66 32.75 -6.37
CA VAL A 164 -29.39 32.56 -7.10
C VAL A 164 -29.26 31.15 -7.68
N PHE A 165 -29.48 30.11 -6.85
CA PHE A 165 -29.40 28.75 -7.29
C PHE A 165 -30.49 28.37 -8.31
N LYS A 166 -31.74 28.76 -8.07
CA LYS A 166 -32.82 28.56 -9.05
C LYS A 166 -32.50 29.21 -10.39
N ALA A 167 -32.04 30.47 -10.39
CA ALA A 167 -31.68 31.17 -11.62
C ALA A 167 -30.50 30.48 -12.34
N GLY A 168 -29.55 29.89 -11.60
CA GLY A 168 -28.45 29.10 -12.12
C GLY A 168 -28.92 27.78 -12.70
N PHE A 169 -29.66 26.96 -11.92
CA PHE A 169 -30.09 25.61 -12.34
C PHE A 169 -31.20 25.62 -13.39
N VAL A 170 -32.10 26.61 -13.40
CA VAL A 170 -33.10 26.77 -14.47
C VAL A 170 -32.45 27.01 -15.84
N LYS A 171 -31.28 27.63 -15.87
CA LYS A 171 -30.50 27.78 -17.10
C LYS A 171 -29.79 26.50 -17.55
N ILE A 172 -29.61 25.53 -16.65
CA ILE A 172 -28.91 24.26 -16.87
C ILE A 172 -29.95 23.12 -16.77
N ASP A 173 -30.96 23.14 -17.62
CA ASP A 173 -31.99 22.06 -17.66
C ASP A 173 -31.55 20.84 -18.54
N PHE A 174 -30.34 20.88 -19.04
CA PHE A 174 -29.80 19.82 -19.88
C PHE A 174 -29.15 18.70 -19.04
N PRO A 175 -29.68 17.46 -19.08
CA PRO A 175 -29.21 16.36 -18.21
C PRO A 175 -27.71 16.11 -18.24
N LEU A 176 -27.07 16.20 -19.42
CA LEU A 176 -25.62 15.97 -19.55
C LEU A 176 -24.79 17.09 -18.87
N ALA A 177 -25.29 18.33 -18.81
CA ALA A 177 -24.61 19.41 -18.13
C ALA A 177 -24.66 19.23 -16.60
N LEU A 178 -25.81 18.79 -16.06
CA LEU A 178 -25.97 18.45 -14.64
C LEU A 178 -25.08 17.28 -14.25
N LEU A 179 -25.00 16.25 -15.09
CA LEU A 179 -24.11 15.11 -14.90
C LEU A 179 -22.65 15.57 -14.90
N LEU A 180 -22.23 16.41 -15.86
CA LEU A 180 -20.87 16.95 -15.93
C LEU A 180 -20.54 17.78 -14.67
N LEU A 181 -21.48 18.57 -14.17
CA LEU A 181 -21.36 19.27 -12.90
C LEU A 181 -21.04 18.31 -11.76
N GLY A 182 -21.80 17.22 -11.62
CA GLY A 182 -21.56 16.17 -10.63
C GLY A 182 -20.16 15.56 -10.76
N ILE A 183 -19.71 15.25 -11.99
CA ILE A 183 -18.36 14.73 -12.26
C ILE A 183 -17.29 15.70 -11.78
N VAL A 184 -17.38 16.97 -12.22
CA VAL A 184 -16.34 17.97 -11.95
C VAL A 184 -16.26 18.28 -10.46
N PHE A 185 -17.40 18.57 -9.82
CA PHE A 185 -17.40 18.86 -8.38
C PHE A 185 -16.87 17.69 -7.55
N THR A 186 -17.28 16.47 -7.85
CA THR A 186 -16.78 15.29 -7.13
C THR A 186 -15.29 15.04 -7.40
N ALA A 187 -14.82 15.23 -8.62
CA ALA A 187 -13.40 15.10 -8.93
C ALA A 187 -12.54 16.15 -8.20
N LEU A 188 -13.02 17.38 -8.07
CA LEU A 188 -12.35 18.46 -7.34
C LEU A 188 -12.35 18.20 -5.82
N MET A 189 -13.51 17.85 -5.26
CA MET A 189 -13.66 17.59 -3.82
C MET A 189 -13.17 16.21 -3.40
N GLN A 190 -12.95 15.31 -4.35
CA GLN A 190 -12.53 13.91 -4.13
C GLN A 190 -13.46 13.13 -3.17
N SER A 191 -14.72 13.56 -3.04
CA SER A 191 -15.70 13.01 -2.12
C SER A 191 -17.13 13.09 -2.70
N SER A 192 -17.63 11.94 -3.19
CA SER A 192 -19.04 11.85 -3.61
C SER A 192 -20.02 11.98 -2.45
N SER A 193 -19.60 11.57 -1.25
CA SER A 193 -20.41 11.72 -0.04
C SER A 193 -20.65 13.19 0.32
N ALA A 194 -19.64 14.04 0.15
CA ALA A 194 -19.78 15.47 0.38
C ALA A 194 -20.74 16.11 -0.63
N ILE A 195 -20.63 15.74 -1.90
CA ILE A 195 -21.56 16.22 -2.94
C ILE A 195 -22.98 15.70 -2.67
N THR A 196 -23.15 14.41 -2.33
CA THR A 196 -24.46 13.86 -2.00
C THR A 196 -25.09 14.59 -0.80
N GLY A 197 -24.33 14.88 0.26
CA GLY A 197 -24.81 15.66 1.41
C GLY A 197 -25.24 17.06 1.02
N LEU A 198 -24.45 17.77 0.21
CA LEU A 198 -24.79 19.09 -0.31
C LEU A 198 -26.08 19.06 -1.15
N ILE A 199 -26.23 18.11 -2.05
CA ILE A 199 -27.42 17.95 -2.89
C ILE A 199 -28.66 17.66 -2.05
N ILE A 200 -28.56 16.79 -1.04
CA ILE A 200 -29.64 16.50 -0.09
C ILE A 200 -30.13 17.82 0.56
N VAL A 201 -29.21 18.63 1.05
CA VAL A 201 -29.53 19.89 1.71
C VAL A 201 -30.15 20.91 0.73
N MET A 202 -29.62 21.01 -0.48
CA MET A 202 -30.15 21.93 -1.50
C MET A 202 -31.58 21.57 -1.94
N VAL A 203 -31.88 20.29 -2.06
CA VAL A 203 -33.24 19.83 -2.40
C VAL A 203 -34.19 20.06 -1.23
N GLN A 204 -33.78 19.76 0.00
CA GLN A 204 -34.58 20.04 1.20
C GLN A 204 -34.84 21.53 1.38
N GLY A 205 -33.86 22.38 1.14
CA GLY A 205 -33.97 23.84 1.20
C GLY A 205 -34.83 24.44 0.08
N GLY A 206 -35.20 23.62 -0.94
CA GLY A 206 -35.96 24.10 -2.10
C GLY A 206 -35.10 24.92 -3.08
N SER A 207 -33.78 24.88 -2.95
CA SER A 207 -32.81 25.54 -3.84
C SER A 207 -32.54 24.76 -5.11
N MET A 208 -32.89 23.45 -5.17
CA MET A 208 -32.69 22.56 -6.30
C MET A 208 -33.91 21.64 -6.49
N GLU A 209 -34.26 21.36 -7.74
CA GLU A 209 -35.29 20.38 -8.06
C GLU A 209 -34.78 18.94 -7.94
N MET A 210 -35.67 18.03 -7.53
CA MET A 210 -35.35 16.58 -7.41
C MET A 210 -34.78 16.02 -8.71
N GLY A 211 -35.35 16.33 -9.87
CA GLY A 211 -34.90 15.82 -11.14
C GLY A 211 -33.45 16.19 -11.46
N SER A 212 -33.04 17.44 -11.22
CA SER A 212 -31.67 17.92 -11.41
C SER A 212 -30.69 17.23 -10.42
N ALA A 213 -31.13 17.02 -9.17
CA ALA A 213 -30.36 16.34 -8.15
C ALA A 213 -29.97 14.91 -8.56
N LEU A 214 -30.91 14.15 -9.17
CA LEU A 214 -30.64 12.78 -9.62
C LEU A 214 -29.50 12.71 -10.66
N PHE A 215 -29.45 13.62 -11.62
CA PHE A 215 -28.38 13.65 -12.62
C PHE A 215 -27.04 14.05 -12.01
N ILE A 216 -27.00 15.00 -11.08
CA ILE A 216 -25.77 15.40 -10.42
C ILE A 216 -25.20 14.23 -9.58
N ILE A 217 -26.04 13.45 -8.89
CA ILE A 217 -25.63 12.26 -8.14
C ILE A 217 -25.06 11.18 -9.07
N LEU A 218 -25.68 10.95 -10.22
CA LEU A 218 -25.11 10.04 -11.23
C LEU A 218 -23.72 10.49 -11.67
N GLY A 219 -23.55 11.79 -11.93
CA GLY A 219 -22.24 12.36 -12.25
C GLY A 219 -21.22 12.22 -11.11
N ALA A 220 -21.66 12.39 -9.86
CA ALA A 220 -20.80 12.24 -8.70
C ALA A 220 -20.18 10.85 -8.58
N ASN A 221 -20.89 9.80 -8.97
CA ASN A 221 -20.35 8.42 -9.00
C ASN A 221 -19.20 8.28 -10.00
N ILE A 222 -19.29 8.87 -11.20
CA ILE A 222 -18.19 8.90 -12.17
C ILE A 222 -17.01 9.72 -11.61
N GLY A 223 -17.27 10.88 -11.01
CA GLY A 223 -16.25 11.77 -10.45
C GLY A 223 -15.38 11.08 -9.39
N THR A 224 -15.94 10.15 -8.62
CA THR A 224 -15.21 9.34 -7.63
C THR A 224 -14.11 8.47 -8.26
N CYS A 225 -14.26 8.09 -9.53
CA CYS A 225 -13.29 7.24 -10.22
C CYS A 225 -11.95 7.93 -10.49
N VAL A 226 -11.93 9.27 -10.51
CA VAL A 226 -10.70 10.06 -10.77
C VAL A 226 -9.61 9.73 -9.77
N THR A 227 -9.95 9.60 -8.48
CA THR A 227 -8.97 9.25 -7.44
C THR A 227 -8.41 7.84 -7.60
N ALA A 228 -9.25 6.87 -7.98
CA ALA A 228 -8.83 5.50 -8.26
C ALA A 228 -7.89 5.44 -9.48
N LEU A 229 -8.22 6.18 -10.56
CA LEU A 229 -7.37 6.28 -11.75
C LEU A 229 -6.01 6.89 -11.41
N ILE A 230 -6.01 8.02 -10.70
CA ILE A 230 -4.77 8.67 -10.26
C ILE A 230 -3.94 7.72 -9.38
N SER A 231 -4.56 6.97 -8.47
CA SER A 231 -3.86 6.01 -7.59
C SER A 231 -3.29 4.81 -8.35
N SER A 232 -3.83 4.49 -9.51
CA SER A 232 -3.35 3.39 -10.34
C SER A 232 -2.15 3.76 -11.25
N ILE A 233 -1.81 5.06 -11.39
CA ILE A 233 -0.69 5.51 -12.21
C ILE A 233 0.63 5.02 -11.57
N GLY A 234 1.50 4.42 -12.39
CA GLY A 234 2.80 3.89 -11.92
C GLY A 234 2.71 2.53 -11.22
N THR A 235 1.54 1.87 -11.24
CA THR A 235 1.34 0.51 -10.72
C THR A 235 1.41 -0.54 -11.84
N SER A 236 1.32 -1.83 -11.47
CA SER A 236 1.26 -2.94 -12.41
C SER A 236 0.09 -2.81 -13.40
N ILE A 237 0.17 -3.50 -14.53
CA ILE A 237 -0.85 -3.47 -15.58
C ILE A 237 -2.23 -3.86 -15.03
N ASN A 238 -2.31 -4.89 -14.19
CA ASN A 238 -3.56 -5.34 -13.59
C ASN A 238 -4.11 -4.35 -12.56
N ALA A 239 -3.25 -3.69 -11.79
CA ALA A 239 -3.66 -2.62 -10.88
C ALA A 239 -4.23 -1.42 -11.63
N ARG A 240 -3.66 -1.04 -12.77
CA ARG A 240 -4.21 -0.01 -13.66
C ARG A 240 -5.54 -0.43 -14.28
N ARG A 241 -5.67 -1.70 -14.70
CA ARG A 241 -6.94 -2.28 -15.17
C ARG A 241 -8.04 -2.21 -14.10
N THR A 242 -7.68 -2.38 -12.83
CA THR A 242 -8.61 -2.24 -11.70
C THR A 242 -9.19 -0.82 -11.62
N GLY A 243 -8.39 0.23 -11.78
CA GLY A 243 -8.86 1.61 -11.85
C GLY A 243 -9.80 1.88 -13.04
N ILE A 244 -9.47 1.32 -14.22
CA ILE A 244 -10.35 1.40 -15.41
C ILE A 244 -11.67 0.67 -15.20
N ILE A 245 -11.67 -0.49 -14.54
CA ILE A 245 -12.90 -1.24 -14.24
C ILE A 245 -13.83 -0.41 -13.34
N HIS A 246 -13.30 0.29 -12.35
CA HIS A 246 -14.10 1.19 -11.52
C HIS A 246 -14.76 2.29 -12.37
N LEU A 247 -14.03 2.89 -13.30
CA LEU A 247 -14.58 3.87 -14.24
C LEU A 247 -15.66 3.24 -15.14
N LEU A 248 -15.38 2.10 -15.76
CA LEU A 248 -16.33 1.41 -16.66
C LEU A 248 -17.64 1.05 -15.96
N PHE A 249 -17.56 0.56 -14.71
CA PHE A 249 -18.72 0.25 -13.89
C PHE A 249 -19.61 1.48 -13.69
N ASN A 250 -19.02 2.59 -13.23
CA ASN A 250 -19.77 3.82 -12.97
C ASN A 250 -20.28 4.48 -14.26
N CYS A 251 -19.50 4.49 -15.35
CA CYS A 251 -19.94 5.01 -16.64
C CYS A 251 -21.11 4.21 -17.20
N PHE A 252 -21.06 2.87 -17.15
CA PHE A 252 -22.14 2.04 -17.63
C PHE A 252 -23.43 2.26 -16.83
N GLY A 253 -23.34 2.22 -15.50
CA GLY A 253 -24.49 2.48 -14.63
C GLY A 253 -25.08 3.87 -14.86
N THR A 254 -24.23 4.90 -14.90
CA THR A 254 -24.67 6.29 -15.15
C THR A 254 -25.32 6.43 -16.51
N PHE A 255 -24.75 5.84 -17.57
CA PHE A 255 -25.34 5.86 -18.90
C PHE A 255 -26.74 5.24 -18.93
N LEU A 256 -26.89 4.06 -18.35
CA LEU A 256 -28.16 3.36 -18.28
C LEU A 256 -29.22 4.18 -17.52
N PHE A 257 -28.87 4.66 -16.33
CA PHE A 257 -29.79 5.42 -15.50
C PHE A 257 -30.09 6.82 -16.03
N THR A 258 -29.15 7.44 -16.74
CA THR A 258 -29.40 8.74 -17.41
C THR A 258 -30.49 8.61 -18.44
N ILE A 259 -30.44 7.56 -19.30
CA ILE A 259 -31.49 7.30 -20.29
C ILE A 259 -32.80 6.98 -19.59
N PHE A 260 -32.78 6.12 -18.56
CA PHE A 260 -33.96 5.73 -17.80
C PHE A 260 -34.64 6.91 -17.12
N ILE A 261 -33.89 7.78 -16.45
CA ILE A 261 -34.45 8.99 -15.80
C ILE A 261 -34.91 9.99 -16.85
N TRP A 262 -34.18 10.19 -17.93
CA TRP A 262 -34.56 11.11 -18.98
C TRP A 262 -35.91 10.72 -19.60
N ALA A 263 -36.13 9.42 -19.83
CA ALA A 263 -37.39 8.91 -20.38
C ALA A 263 -38.56 8.88 -19.38
N LEU A 264 -38.28 8.66 -18.08
CA LEU A 264 -39.28 8.33 -17.06
C LEU A 264 -39.15 9.19 -15.78
N LYS A 265 -38.65 10.43 -15.90
CA LYS A 265 -38.33 11.34 -14.78
C LYS A 265 -39.46 11.39 -13.74
N ASP A 266 -40.67 11.69 -14.17
CA ASP A 266 -41.80 11.84 -13.26
C ASP A 266 -42.20 10.54 -12.57
N LYS A 267 -42.14 9.42 -13.27
CA LYS A 267 -42.43 8.10 -12.69
C LYS A 267 -41.39 7.68 -11.65
N VAL A 268 -40.11 7.98 -11.89
CA VAL A 268 -39.04 7.75 -10.92
C VAL A 268 -39.25 8.59 -9.67
N ILE A 269 -39.57 9.87 -9.80
CA ILE A 269 -39.84 10.74 -8.67
C ILE A 269 -41.07 10.27 -7.91
N GLN A 270 -42.16 9.92 -8.61
CA GLN A 270 -43.36 9.34 -7.98
C GLN A 270 -43.06 8.06 -7.23
N PHE A 271 -42.29 7.15 -7.81
CA PHE A 271 -41.87 5.92 -7.13
C PHE A 271 -41.09 6.22 -5.85
N LEU A 272 -40.14 7.14 -5.89
CA LEU A 272 -39.39 7.54 -4.70
C LEU A 272 -40.30 8.18 -3.64
N ALA A 273 -41.30 8.94 -4.06
CA ALA A 273 -42.29 9.54 -3.16
C ALA A 273 -43.21 8.51 -2.49
N LEU A 274 -43.48 7.37 -3.12
CA LEU A 274 -44.19 6.23 -2.51
C LEU A 274 -43.40 5.60 -1.35
N LEU A 275 -42.06 5.61 -1.43
CA LEU A 275 -41.22 5.04 -0.39
C LEU A 275 -41.11 5.92 0.85
N THR A 276 -41.10 7.25 0.65
CA THR A 276 -40.98 8.22 1.73
C THR A 276 -41.38 9.63 1.28
N ASN A 277 -42.02 10.37 2.18
CA ASN A 277 -42.37 11.79 1.95
C ASN A 277 -41.16 12.74 2.15
N LYS A 278 -40.01 12.25 2.62
CA LYS A 278 -38.82 13.03 2.91
C LYS A 278 -37.90 13.08 1.69
N GLN A 279 -37.76 14.23 1.04
CA GLN A 279 -36.95 14.40 -0.16
C GLN A 279 -35.47 13.95 0.04
N ALA A 280 -34.89 14.26 1.19
CA ALA A 280 -33.55 13.80 1.55
C ALA A 280 -33.42 12.26 1.47
N MET A 281 -34.40 11.55 2.03
CA MET A 281 -34.42 10.09 2.03
C MET A 281 -34.68 9.54 0.62
N GLN A 282 -35.49 10.23 -0.21
CA GLN A 282 -35.70 9.86 -1.61
C GLN A 282 -34.39 9.85 -2.40
N ILE A 283 -33.55 10.85 -2.19
CA ILE A 283 -32.21 10.94 -2.81
C ILE A 283 -31.31 9.78 -2.35
N ALA A 284 -31.30 9.49 -1.04
CA ALA A 284 -30.53 8.40 -0.48
C ALA A 284 -30.98 7.02 -1.03
N TRP A 285 -32.30 6.77 -1.13
CA TRP A 285 -32.84 5.56 -1.76
C TRP A 285 -32.50 5.47 -3.24
N PHE A 286 -32.59 6.55 -3.99
CA PHE A 286 -32.19 6.59 -5.39
C PHE A 286 -30.72 6.18 -5.55
N HIS A 287 -29.83 6.76 -4.76
CA HIS A 287 -28.40 6.45 -4.80
C HIS A 287 -28.12 4.98 -4.46
N LEU A 288 -28.83 4.43 -3.48
CA LEU A 288 -28.75 3.02 -3.11
C LEU A 288 -29.23 2.10 -4.26
N PHE A 289 -30.42 2.37 -4.81
CA PHE A 289 -30.98 1.56 -5.91
C PHE A 289 -30.12 1.63 -7.17
N PHE A 290 -29.61 2.79 -7.49
CA PHE A 290 -28.65 2.93 -8.59
C PHE A 290 -27.46 1.99 -8.44
N ASN A 291 -26.81 1.98 -7.29
CA ASN A 291 -25.62 1.12 -7.08
C ASN A 291 -25.97 -0.37 -6.99
N ILE A 292 -27.08 -0.74 -6.35
CA ILE A 292 -27.52 -2.14 -6.26
C ILE A 292 -27.89 -2.67 -7.65
N ILE A 293 -28.72 -1.95 -8.39
CA ILE A 293 -29.20 -2.39 -9.71
C ILE A 293 -28.01 -2.49 -10.69
N THR A 294 -27.13 -1.47 -10.72
CA THR A 294 -25.93 -1.50 -11.55
C THR A 294 -25.05 -2.70 -11.18
N THR A 295 -24.87 -3.00 -9.89
CA THR A 295 -24.12 -4.17 -9.44
C THR A 295 -24.78 -5.47 -9.88
N LEU A 296 -26.09 -5.63 -9.68
CA LEU A 296 -26.82 -6.84 -10.08
C LEU A 296 -26.73 -7.10 -11.59
N LEU A 297 -26.79 -6.04 -12.41
CA LEU A 297 -26.66 -6.14 -13.86
C LEU A 297 -25.24 -6.51 -14.31
N LEU A 298 -24.23 -5.91 -13.69
CA LEU A 298 -22.83 -6.10 -14.11
C LEU A 298 -22.13 -7.25 -13.41
N LEU A 299 -22.63 -7.76 -12.28
CA LEU A 299 -22.02 -8.87 -11.54
C LEU A 299 -21.87 -10.16 -12.38
N PRO A 300 -22.89 -10.62 -13.15
CA PRO A 300 -22.70 -11.73 -14.07
C PRO A 300 -21.71 -11.41 -15.20
N MET A 301 -21.57 -10.12 -15.55
CA MET A 301 -20.75 -9.63 -16.65
C MET A 301 -19.33 -9.22 -16.23
N ILE A 302 -18.87 -9.58 -15.02
CA ILE A 302 -17.52 -9.23 -14.53
C ILE A 302 -16.42 -9.58 -15.56
N ASN A 303 -16.53 -10.76 -16.19
CA ASN A 303 -15.54 -11.20 -17.18
C ASN A 303 -15.49 -10.28 -18.40
N ILE A 304 -16.62 -9.68 -18.80
CA ILE A 304 -16.71 -8.72 -19.90
C ILE A 304 -16.02 -7.41 -19.49
N LEU A 305 -16.28 -6.90 -18.28
CA LEU A 305 -15.60 -5.70 -17.77
C LEU A 305 -14.09 -5.89 -17.71
N VAL A 306 -13.63 -7.03 -17.22
CA VAL A 306 -12.20 -7.40 -17.19
C VAL A 306 -11.64 -7.46 -18.60
N LEU A 307 -12.35 -8.09 -19.55
CA LEU A 307 -11.90 -8.20 -20.94
C LEU A 307 -11.80 -6.82 -21.60
N VAL A 308 -12.77 -5.93 -21.38
CA VAL A 308 -12.74 -4.55 -21.90
C VAL A 308 -11.55 -3.78 -21.30
N ALA A 309 -11.33 -3.88 -19.99
CA ALA A 309 -10.18 -3.25 -19.34
C ALA A 309 -8.84 -3.77 -19.88
N CYS A 310 -8.74 -5.08 -20.15
CA CYS A 310 -7.56 -5.69 -20.80
C CYS A 310 -7.36 -5.20 -22.24
N LYS A 311 -8.44 -4.91 -22.97
CA LYS A 311 -8.34 -4.32 -24.32
C LYS A 311 -7.90 -2.85 -24.28
N ILE A 312 -8.35 -2.08 -23.28
CA ILE A 312 -7.95 -0.68 -23.09
C ILE A 312 -6.49 -0.60 -22.67
N ILE A 313 -6.10 -1.39 -21.65
CA ILE A 313 -4.72 -1.45 -21.15
C ILE A 313 -4.10 -2.77 -21.61
N LYS A 314 -3.48 -2.71 -22.79
CA LYS A 314 -2.80 -3.88 -23.38
C LYS A 314 -1.47 -4.16 -22.67
N GLU A 315 -1.12 -5.42 -22.56
CA GLU A 315 0.25 -5.84 -22.22
C GLU A 315 1.17 -5.48 -23.39
N LYS A 316 2.16 -4.65 -23.15
CA LYS A 316 3.25 -4.53 -24.11
C LYS A 316 3.98 -5.87 -24.11
N LYS A 317 3.87 -6.65 -25.17
CA LYS A 317 4.79 -7.76 -25.41
C LYS A 317 6.19 -7.18 -25.33
N SER A 318 6.94 -7.56 -24.31
CA SER A 318 8.37 -7.26 -24.27
C SER A 318 8.99 -7.91 -25.49
N LYS A 319 9.30 -7.13 -26.52
CA LYS A 319 10.30 -7.55 -27.47
C LYS A 319 11.59 -7.55 -26.69
N ASN A 320 12.20 -8.71 -26.57
CA ASN A 320 13.57 -8.86 -26.10
C ASN A 320 14.45 -7.83 -26.80
N ASN A 321 14.70 -6.75 -26.11
CA ASN A 321 15.77 -5.82 -26.43
C ASN A 321 16.56 -5.71 -25.11
N ASP A 322 17.56 -6.54 -24.98
CA ASP A 322 18.47 -6.64 -23.82
C ASP A 322 19.38 -5.41 -23.64
N ASN A 323 19.12 -4.29 -24.32
CA ASN A 323 19.93 -3.08 -24.25
C ASN A 323 19.16 -1.84 -23.79
N LYS A 324 18.16 -1.95 -22.87
CA LYS A 324 17.62 -0.77 -22.19
C LYS A 324 18.34 -0.59 -20.86
N LYS A 325 19.02 0.57 -20.68
CA LYS A 325 19.41 1.09 -19.36
C LYS A 325 18.29 0.78 -18.37
N GLN A 326 18.57 -0.05 -17.37
CA GLN A 326 17.60 -0.35 -16.30
C GLN A 326 17.20 0.98 -15.66
N ILE A 327 15.91 1.31 -15.76
CA ILE A 327 15.39 2.52 -15.12
C ILE A 327 15.41 2.25 -13.62
N LYS A 328 16.17 3.07 -12.87
CA LYS A 328 16.19 3.02 -11.39
C LYS A 328 14.79 3.38 -10.87
N ALA A 329 13.96 2.38 -10.63
CA ALA A 329 12.58 2.54 -10.13
C ALA A 329 12.14 1.29 -9.34
N PHE A 330 11.26 1.50 -8.37
CA PHE A 330 10.59 0.39 -7.69
C PHE A 330 9.79 -0.45 -8.69
N LYS A 331 9.82 -1.76 -8.50
CA LYS A 331 8.98 -2.70 -9.23
C LYS A 331 7.60 -2.86 -8.56
N TYR A 332 7.56 -2.88 -7.23
CA TYR A 332 6.36 -3.17 -6.45
C TYR A 332 5.93 -2.00 -5.55
N ILE A 333 6.85 -1.20 -5.00
CA ILE A 333 6.54 -0.12 -4.06
C ILE A 333 5.94 1.09 -4.79
N ASN A 334 4.79 1.57 -4.29
CA ASN A 334 4.21 2.83 -4.70
C ASN A 334 4.02 3.75 -3.50
N LYS A 335 4.64 4.94 -3.53
CA LYS A 335 4.65 5.93 -2.44
C LYS A 335 3.24 6.38 -2.00
N ARG A 336 2.21 6.18 -2.82
CA ARG A 336 0.81 6.50 -2.49
C ARG A 336 0.20 5.58 -1.44
N PHE A 337 0.73 4.36 -1.27
CA PHE A 337 0.25 3.42 -0.26
C PHE A 337 0.79 3.65 1.15
N LEU A 338 1.53 4.76 1.39
CA LEU A 338 1.89 5.18 2.75
C LEU A 338 0.67 5.35 3.67
N LEU A 339 -0.51 5.66 3.10
CA LEU A 339 -1.78 5.75 3.83
C LEU A 339 -2.44 4.37 4.09
N ALA A 340 -1.90 3.29 3.54
CA ALA A 340 -2.37 1.93 3.71
C ALA A 340 -1.20 1.02 4.14
N PRO A 341 -0.78 1.06 5.42
CA PRO A 341 0.47 0.48 5.91
C PRO A 341 0.65 -1.00 5.58
N ASP A 342 -0.40 -1.81 5.68
CA ASP A 342 -0.24 -3.25 5.41
C ASP A 342 -0.01 -3.56 3.94
N ILE A 343 -0.66 -2.78 3.04
CA ILE A 343 -0.40 -2.91 1.61
C ILE A 343 1.04 -2.48 1.33
N ALA A 344 1.49 -1.40 1.96
CA ALA A 344 2.86 -0.94 1.85
C ALA A 344 3.85 -2.02 2.31
N ILE A 345 3.59 -2.70 3.42
CA ILE A 345 4.42 -3.80 3.93
C ILE A 345 4.47 -4.97 2.95
N GLU A 346 3.34 -5.39 2.39
CA GLU A 346 3.33 -6.46 1.39
C GLU A 346 4.07 -6.06 0.09
N GLN A 347 4.02 -4.79 -0.29
CA GLN A 347 4.82 -4.28 -1.40
C GLN A 347 6.32 -4.26 -1.06
N ILE A 348 6.69 -3.90 0.17
CA ILE A 348 8.07 -3.93 0.66
C ILE A 348 8.62 -5.35 0.63
N LYS A 349 7.89 -6.34 1.14
CA LYS A 349 8.30 -7.76 1.09
C LYS A 349 8.61 -8.21 -0.33
N LYS A 350 7.77 -7.84 -1.29
CA LYS A 350 7.98 -8.17 -2.71
C LYS A 350 9.17 -7.42 -3.32
N GLU A 351 9.41 -6.18 -2.90
CA GLU A 351 10.57 -5.42 -3.36
C GLU A 351 11.88 -5.99 -2.78
N ILE A 352 11.88 -6.40 -1.51
CA ILE A 352 13.01 -7.11 -0.88
C ILE A 352 13.32 -8.41 -1.64
N LYS A 353 12.30 -9.21 -1.97
CA LYS A 353 12.48 -10.41 -2.80
C LYS A 353 13.06 -10.09 -4.16
N ASN A 354 12.53 -9.07 -4.84
CA ASN A 354 13.06 -8.60 -6.12
C ASN A 354 14.54 -8.19 -6.03
N MET A 355 14.91 -7.49 -4.96
CA MET A 355 16.29 -7.10 -4.70
C MET A 355 17.19 -8.33 -4.46
N ALA A 356 16.71 -9.33 -3.71
CA ALA A 356 17.44 -10.58 -3.50
C ALA A 356 17.62 -11.38 -4.80
N GLU A 357 16.62 -11.44 -5.68
CA GLU A 357 16.74 -12.08 -7.00
C GLU A 357 17.77 -11.37 -7.91
N LEU A 358 17.86 -10.04 -7.81
CA LEU A 358 18.89 -9.25 -8.51
C LEU A 358 20.29 -9.58 -7.98
N ALA A 359 20.47 -9.61 -6.64
CA ALA A 359 21.73 -9.95 -5.99
C ALA A 359 22.17 -11.39 -6.33
N LYS A 360 21.24 -12.37 -6.28
CA LYS A 360 21.50 -13.76 -6.71
C LYS A 360 21.96 -13.81 -8.16
N THR A 361 21.31 -13.06 -9.05
CA THR A 361 21.65 -13.03 -10.47
C THR A 361 23.03 -12.42 -10.68
N ASN A 362 23.39 -11.35 -9.96
CA ASN A 362 24.73 -10.76 -10.02
C ASN A 362 25.78 -11.75 -9.52
N LEU A 363 25.52 -12.43 -8.42
CA LEU A 363 26.44 -13.43 -7.88
C LEU A 363 26.68 -14.56 -8.87
N ASN A 364 25.62 -15.13 -9.47
CA ASN A 364 25.74 -16.20 -10.47
C ASN A 364 26.61 -15.76 -11.66
N ARG A 365 26.41 -14.54 -12.15
CA ARG A 365 27.16 -14.02 -13.29
C ARG A 365 28.60 -13.66 -12.93
N SER A 366 28.84 -13.12 -11.73
CA SER A 366 30.19 -12.83 -11.26
C SER A 366 31.03 -14.11 -11.12
N ILE A 367 30.40 -15.20 -10.64
CA ILE A 367 31.07 -16.50 -10.58
C ILE A 367 31.33 -17.06 -11.99
N SER A 368 30.37 -16.92 -12.92
CA SER A 368 30.58 -17.32 -14.31
C SER A 368 31.75 -16.55 -14.93
N GLU A 369 31.83 -15.24 -14.74
CA GLU A 369 32.95 -14.40 -15.20
C GLU A 369 34.29 -14.80 -14.55
N LEU A 370 34.29 -15.13 -13.26
CA LEU A 370 35.48 -15.58 -12.54
C LEU A 370 36.04 -16.89 -13.13
N LEU A 371 35.14 -17.81 -13.53
CA LEU A 371 35.51 -19.13 -14.04
C LEU A 371 35.87 -19.15 -15.54
N GLU A 372 35.20 -18.30 -16.34
CA GLU A 372 35.29 -18.29 -17.80
C GLU A 372 36.09 -17.10 -18.36
N GLN A 373 36.16 -15.99 -17.66
CA GLN A 373 36.87 -14.73 -18.01
C GLN A 373 36.50 -14.17 -19.39
N ASN A 374 35.22 -14.30 -19.81
CA ASN A 374 34.76 -13.87 -21.13
C ASN A 374 34.37 -12.38 -21.22
N SER A 375 34.12 -11.70 -20.09
CA SER A 375 33.70 -10.30 -19.99
C SER A 375 32.31 -9.98 -20.56
N GLU A 376 31.45 -10.99 -20.63
CA GLU A 376 30.11 -10.84 -21.24
C GLU A 376 29.15 -10.02 -20.36
N TYR A 377 29.27 -10.13 -19.01
CA TYR A 377 28.27 -9.63 -18.06
C TYR A 377 28.70 -8.40 -17.26
N ILE A 378 29.88 -7.81 -17.52
CA ILE A 378 30.47 -6.72 -16.70
C ILE A 378 29.53 -5.52 -16.57
N GLU A 379 29.07 -4.98 -17.71
CA GLU A 379 28.18 -3.81 -17.71
C GLU A 379 26.84 -4.12 -17.06
N GLU A 380 26.33 -5.33 -17.26
CA GLU A 380 25.04 -5.75 -16.73
C GLU A 380 25.08 -5.94 -15.22
N ILE A 381 26.14 -6.53 -14.67
CA ILE A 381 26.36 -6.69 -13.22
C ILE A 381 26.46 -5.31 -12.57
N SER A 382 27.24 -4.38 -13.14
CA SER A 382 27.39 -3.02 -12.62
C SER A 382 26.06 -2.25 -12.62
N ALA A 383 25.29 -2.37 -13.70
CA ALA A 383 23.98 -1.71 -13.78
C ALA A 383 22.97 -2.28 -12.78
N ARG A 384 23.03 -3.58 -12.48
CA ARG A 384 22.18 -4.20 -11.44
C ARG A 384 22.63 -3.80 -10.05
N GLU A 385 23.92 -3.68 -9.80
CA GLU A 385 24.44 -3.20 -8.53
C GLU A 385 23.94 -1.80 -8.22
N ASP A 386 24.05 -0.88 -9.16
CA ASP A 386 23.46 0.45 -9.09
C ASP A 386 21.95 0.42 -8.79
N LEU A 387 21.23 -0.61 -9.26
CA LEU A 387 19.80 -0.77 -8.99
C LEU A 387 19.57 -1.33 -7.58
N ILE A 388 20.38 -2.27 -7.11
CA ILE A 388 20.33 -2.82 -5.76
C ILE A 388 20.55 -1.71 -4.73
N ASP A 389 21.58 -0.88 -4.90
CA ASP A 389 21.84 0.29 -4.07
C ASP A 389 20.66 1.24 -4.03
N PHE A 390 20.12 1.58 -5.20
CA PHE A 390 18.94 2.44 -5.29
C PHE A 390 17.76 1.84 -4.53
N LEU A 391 17.49 0.54 -4.69
CA LEU A 391 16.40 -0.15 -4.01
C LEU A 391 16.60 -0.17 -2.50
N ASN A 392 17.82 -0.41 -2.00
CA ASN A 392 18.17 -0.34 -0.59
C ASN A 392 17.84 1.05 -0.01
N ILE A 393 18.42 2.10 -0.59
CA ILE A 393 18.27 3.49 -0.13
C ILE A 393 16.80 3.93 -0.16
N GLU A 394 16.11 3.73 -1.27
CA GLU A 394 14.74 4.24 -1.44
C GLU A 394 13.71 3.41 -0.65
N THR A 395 13.91 2.09 -0.50
CA THR A 395 13.04 1.25 0.36
C THR A 395 13.23 1.61 1.83
N THR A 396 14.47 1.86 2.26
CA THR A 396 14.78 2.36 3.60
C THR A 396 14.08 3.70 3.88
N LYS A 397 14.17 4.68 2.96
CA LYS A 397 13.45 5.95 3.08
C LYS A 397 11.92 5.76 3.13
N PHE A 398 11.41 4.78 2.40
CA PHE A 398 9.98 4.47 2.40
C PHE A 398 9.55 3.85 3.74
N LEU A 399 10.33 2.92 4.30
CA LEU A 399 10.12 2.32 5.63
C LEU A 399 10.10 3.39 6.73
N VAL A 400 11.05 4.33 6.73
CA VAL A 400 11.10 5.45 7.69
C VAL A 400 9.82 6.29 7.63
N LYS A 401 9.31 6.58 6.42
CA LYS A 401 8.06 7.33 6.25
C LYS A 401 6.83 6.53 6.67
N LEU A 402 6.87 5.21 6.57
CA LEU A 402 5.78 4.32 6.95
C LEU A 402 5.71 4.11 8.47
N ALA A 403 6.84 4.18 9.17
CA ALA A 403 6.99 3.87 10.60
C ALA A 403 5.95 4.55 11.51
N PRO A 404 5.59 5.85 11.36
CA PRO A 404 4.58 6.49 12.20
C PRO A 404 3.15 5.96 12.01
N SER A 405 2.89 5.22 10.93
CA SER A 405 1.54 4.76 10.54
C SER A 405 1.29 3.28 10.83
N ILE A 406 2.28 2.56 11.37
CA ILE A 406 2.20 1.12 11.66
C ILE A 406 1.89 0.84 13.13
N SER A 407 1.31 -0.35 13.40
CA SER A 407 1.07 -0.80 14.77
C SER A 407 2.38 -1.27 15.43
N GLU A 408 2.42 -1.29 16.75
CA GLU A 408 3.58 -1.75 17.53
C GLU A 408 4.04 -3.17 17.14
N LYS A 409 3.08 -4.08 16.92
CA LYS A 409 3.36 -5.45 16.45
C LYS A 409 4.01 -5.47 15.05
N THR A 410 3.63 -4.56 14.19
CA THR A 410 4.15 -4.45 12.81
C THR A 410 5.50 -3.71 12.78
N ALA A 411 5.78 -2.88 13.79
CA ALA A 411 7.04 -2.17 13.92
C ALA A 411 8.24 -3.11 14.08
N GLU A 412 8.03 -4.26 14.73
CA GLU A 412 9.04 -5.31 14.88
C GLU A 412 9.42 -5.93 13.53
N ASP A 413 8.42 -6.28 12.70
CA ASP A 413 8.67 -6.79 11.35
C ASP A 413 9.39 -5.77 10.48
N VAL A 414 9.03 -4.48 10.61
CA VAL A 414 9.67 -3.38 9.87
C VAL A 414 11.13 -3.22 10.28
N SER A 415 11.47 -3.40 11.56
CA SER A 415 12.86 -3.39 12.02
C SER A 415 13.69 -4.47 11.34
N LYS A 416 13.13 -5.68 11.16
CA LYS A 416 13.79 -6.80 10.46
C LYS A 416 14.06 -6.46 8.99
N PHE A 417 13.17 -5.73 8.32
CA PHE A 417 13.36 -5.35 6.91
C PHE A 417 14.59 -4.44 6.69
N PHE A 418 14.93 -3.57 7.64
CA PHE A 418 16.15 -2.75 7.53
C PHE A 418 17.41 -3.62 7.49
N HIS A 419 17.47 -4.66 8.33
CA HIS A 419 18.59 -5.59 8.33
C HIS A 419 18.65 -6.40 7.04
N LEU A 420 17.51 -6.92 6.56
CA LEU A 420 17.43 -7.66 5.31
C LEU A 420 17.91 -6.87 4.09
N LEU A 421 17.49 -5.61 3.98
CA LEU A 421 17.90 -4.74 2.88
C LEU A 421 19.42 -4.57 2.85
N ASN A 422 20.03 -4.35 4.02
CA ASN A 422 21.48 -4.23 4.12
C ASN A 422 22.21 -5.55 3.82
N ASP A 423 21.73 -6.69 4.33
CA ASP A 423 22.36 -7.98 4.06
C ASP A 423 22.31 -8.36 2.58
N ILE A 424 21.19 -8.05 1.88
CA ILE A 424 21.05 -8.31 0.44
C ILE A 424 21.96 -7.38 -0.37
N GLU A 425 22.07 -6.10 -0.01
CA GLU A 425 22.99 -5.16 -0.66
C GLU A 425 24.44 -5.61 -0.49
N ARG A 426 24.84 -6.04 0.73
CA ARG A 426 26.18 -6.58 0.98
C ARG A 426 26.49 -7.82 0.12
N ILE A 427 25.52 -8.68 -0.13
CA ILE A 427 25.69 -9.79 -1.06
C ILE A 427 25.94 -9.29 -2.49
N GLY A 428 25.25 -8.23 -2.92
CA GLY A 428 25.49 -7.55 -4.18
C GLY A 428 26.91 -6.97 -4.28
N ASP A 429 27.36 -6.26 -3.23
CA ASP A 429 28.72 -5.73 -3.10
C ASP A 429 29.79 -6.83 -3.26
N HIS A 430 29.61 -7.99 -2.58
CA HIS A 430 30.52 -9.10 -2.71
C HIS A 430 30.52 -9.69 -4.11
N ALA A 431 29.37 -9.78 -4.77
CA ALA A 431 29.29 -10.23 -6.16
C ALA A 431 30.07 -9.29 -7.11
N LYS A 432 29.95 -7.98 -6.91
CA LYS A 432 30.72 -6.99 -7.68
C LYS A 432 32.23 -7.10 -7.42
N THR A 433 32.64 -7.27 -6.17
CA THR A 433 34.05 -7.42 -5.81
C THR A 433 34.64 -8.67 -6.47
N ILE A 434 33.93 -9.81 -6.49
CA ILE A 434 34.34 -11.01 -7.20
C ILE A 434 34.51 -10.74 -8.71
N LEU A 435 33.62 -9.95 -9.31
CA LEU A 435 33.75 -9.52 -10.69
C LEU A 435 35.02 -8.66 -10.92
N ASP A 436 35.30 -7.73 -10.03
CA ASP A 436 36.48 -6.84 -10.13
C ASP A 436 37.76 -7.65 -10.01
N GLU A 437 37.81 -8.64 -9.11
CA GLU A 437 38.93 -9.60 -9.01
C GLU A 437 39.08 -10.43 -10.29
N SER A 438 37.99 -10.93 -10.87
CA SER A 438 37.99 -11.63 -12.15
C SER A 438 38.61 -10.80 -13.28
N ASN A 439 38.24 -9.51 -13.35
CA ASN A 439 38.79 -8.58 -14.33
C ASN A 439 40.28 -8.30 -14.10
N GLU A 440 40.70 -8.17 -12.84
CA GLU A 440 42.13 -8.02 -12.50
C GLU A 440 42.92 -9.24 -12.92
N MET A 441 42.43 -10.46 -12.63
CA MET A 441 43.05 -11.72 -13.06
C MET A 441 43.18 -11.80 -14.59
N LYS A 442 42.10 -11.41 -15.30
CA LYS A 442 42.09 -11.37 -16.77
C LYS A 442 43.15 -10.42 -17.32
N ASN A 443 43.23 -9.19 -16.77
CA ASN A 443 44.20 -8.17 -17.18
C ASN A 443 45.66 -8.64 -16.96
N LYS A 444 45.90 -9.44 -15.92
CA LYS A 444 47.18 -10.06 -15.60
C LYS A 444 47.42 -11.37 -16.33
N SER A 445 46.48 -11.86 -17.14
CA SER A 445 46.51 -13.14 -17.82
C SER A 445 46.66 -14.33 -16.86
N ILE A 446 46.12 -14.22 -15.65
CA ILE A 446 46.13 -15.26 -14.62
C ILE A 446 44.83 -16.07 -14.70
N LYS A 447 44.97 -17.43 -14.65
CA LYS A 447 43.80 -18.34 -14.64
C LYS A 447 43.94 -19.37 -13.53
N PHE A 448 42.83 -19.73 -12.95
CA PHE A 448 42.76 -20.85 -12.00
C PHE A 448 43.02 -22.19 -12.68
N SER A 449 43.60 -23.15 -11.94
CA SER A 449 43.75 -24.51 -12.41
C SER A 449 42.37 -25.20 -12.54
N PRO A 450 42.25 -26.25 -13.40
CA PRO A 450 40.98 -26.99 -13.51
C PRO A 450 40.48 -27.55 -12.18
N GLU A 451 41.39 -27.93 -11.28
CA GLU A 451 41.06 -28.40 -9.94
C GLU A 451 40.45 -27.28 -9.09
N ALA A 452 41.05 -26.07 -9.11
CA ALA A 452 40.52 -24.91 -8.38
C ALA A 452 39.14 -24.47 -8.92
N ILE A 453 38.96 -24.50 -10.24
CA ILE A 453 37.66 -24.25 -10.89
C ILE A 453 36.60 -25.25 -10.41
N ASN A 454 36.95 -26.52 -10.31
CA ASN A 454 36.03 -27.54 -9.81
C ASN A 454 35.70 -27.36 -8.32
N ASP A 455 36.70 -26.97 -7.51
CA ASP A 455 36.49 -26.63 -6.09
C ASP A 455 35.49 -25.48 -5.95
N PHE A 456 35.65 -24.37 -6.69
CA PHE A 456 34.71 -23.24 -6.70
C PHE A 456 33.30 -23.66 -7.15
N LYS A 457 33.14 -24.42 -8.20
CA LYS A 457 31.83 -24.88 -8.69
C LYS A 457 31.09 -25.70 -7.64
N LYS A 458 31.77 -26.60 -6.92
CA LYS A 458 31.13 -27.41 -5.87
C LYS A 458 30.68 -26.58 -4.69
N VAL A 459 31.51 -25.63 -4.23
CA VAL A 459 31.19 -24.75 -3.13
C VAL A 459 30.05 -23.81 -3.52
N TYR A 460 30.10 -23.26 -4.72
CA TYR A 460 29.09 -22.35 -5.22
C TYR A 460 27.69 -22.99 -5.32
N ASN A 461 27.61 -24.26 -5.73
CA ASN A 461 26.34 -25.00 -5.73
C ASN A 461 25.69 -25.10 -4.33
N ILE A 462 26.49 -25.09 -3.27
CA ILE A 462 25.95 -25.06 -1.89
C ILE A 462 25.49 -23.67 -1.57
N ILE A 463 26.26 -22.62 -1.90
CA ILE A 463 25.88 -21.21 -1.66
C ILE A 463 24.56 -20.88 -2.38
N GLU A 464 24.38 -21.36 -3.60
CA GLU A 464 23.13 -21.18 -4.35
C GLU A 464 21.93 -21.79 -3.63
N LYS A 465 22.08 -23.00 -3.08
CA LYS A 465 21.03 -23.65 -2.28
C LYS A 465 20.77 -22.92 -0.95
N LEU A 466 21.82 -22.44 -0.27
CA LEU A 466 21.70 -21.63 0.94
C LEU A 466 20.93 -20.35 0.64
N PHE A 467 21.20 -19.72 -0.50
CA PHE A 467 20.47 -18.52 -0.95
C PHE A 467 18.98 -18.81 -1.14
N ASP A 468 18.65 -19.89 -1.85
CA ASP A 468 17.26 -20.28 -2.10
C ASP A 468 16.50 -20.60 -0.81
N LEU A 469 17.15 -21.28 0.14
CA LEU A 469 16.55 -21.56 1.44
C LEU A 469 16.30 -20.29 2.26
N SER A 470 17.25 -19.33 2.23
CA SER A 470 17.10 -18.06 2.95
C SER A 470 15.91 -17.24 2.42
N ILE A 471 15.74 -17.15 1.09
CA ILE A 471 14.62 -16.44 0.49
C ILE A 471 13.30 -17.20 0.70
N LYS A 472 13.31 -18.52 0.60
CA LYS A 472 12.13 -19.34 0.85
C LYS A 472 11.67 -19.24 2.30
N SER A 473 12.60 -19.23 3.25
CA SER A 473 12.31 -19.02 4.68
C SER A 473 11.67 -17.65 4.94
N PHE A 474 12.14 -16.59 4.27
CA PHE A 474 11.52 -15.27 4.32
C PHE A 474 10.05 -15.27 3.85
N GLU A 475 9.68 -16.13 2.89
CA GLU A 475 8.32 -16.24 2.38
C GLU A 475 7.42 -17.13 3.24
N SER A 476 7.93 -18.29 3.68
CA SER A 476 7.15 -19.37 4.30
C SER A 476 7.14 -19.34 5.82
N ASN A 477 8.15 -18.68 6.42
CA ASN A 477 8.41 -18.70 7.87
C ASN A 477 8.43 -20.13 8.47
N SER A 478 9.00 -21.09 7.75
CA SER A 478 8.99 -22.52 8.10
C SER A 478 10.27 -22.96 8.80
N GLN A 479 10.12 -23.70 9.89
CA GLN A 479 11.23 -24.26 10.68
C GLN A 479 12.10 -25.23 9.87
N LYS A 480 11.51 -25.93 8.91
CA LYS A 480 12.21 -26.92 8.10
C LYS A 480 13.32 -26.29 7.26
N GLU A 481 13.05 -25.14 6.64
CA GLU A 481 14.05 -24.42 5.84
C GLU A 481 15.26 -24.00 6.70
N VAL A 482 15.05 -23.71 7.98
CA VAL A 482 16.15 -23.37 8.92
C VAL A 482 17.03 -24.58 9.24
N GLU A 483 16.41 -25.75 9.43
CA GLU A 483 17.13 -26.99 9.71
C GLU A 483 17.96 -27.42 8.50
N ASP A 484 17.32 -27.42 7.31
CA ASP A 484 17.98 -27.71 6.03
C ASP A 484 19.14 -26.73 5.75
N TYR A 485 18.97 -25.45 6.10
CA TYR A 485 20.01 -24.41 5.98
C TYR A 485 21.21 -24.70 6.89
N LYS A 486 20.98 -25.03 8.16
CA LYS A 486 22.06 -25.33 9.13
C LYS A 486 22.92 -26.50 8.69
N GLU A 487 22.30 -27.56 8.18
CA GLU A 487 23.01 -28.73 7.65
C GLU A 487 23.88 -28.36 6.44
N LEU A 488 23.33 -27.59 5.49
CA LEU A 488 24.08 -27.13 4.32
C LEU A 488 25.21 -26.17 4.67
N LEU A 489 25.02 -25.30 5.67
CA LEU A 489 26.06 -24.36 6.12
C LEU A 489 27.24 -25.12 6.75
N GLU A 490 26.96 -26.16 7.53
CA GLU A 490 28.03 -27.01 8.08
C GLU A 490 28.81 -27.72 6.99
N ASN A 491 28.10 -28.23 5.98
CA ASN A 491 28.73 -28.84 4.81
C ASN A 491 29.62 -27.83 4.06
N PHE A 492 29.14 -26.61 3.85
CA PHE A 492 29.95 -25.53 3.27
C PHE A 492 31.22 -25.27 4.07
N LYS A 493 31.14 -25.12 5.40
CA LYS A 493 32.29 -24.86 6.27
C LYS A 493 33.34 -26.01 6.23
N ASN A 494 32.89 -27.24 6.10
CA ASN A 494 33.77 -28.41 5.96
C ASN A 494 34.50 -28.42 4.61
N MET A 495 33.75 -28.17 3.52
CA MET A 495 34.34 -28.12 2.17
C MET A 495 35.31 -26.95 2.01
N GLU A 496 34.99 -25.77 2.59
CA GLU A 496 35.89 -24.62 2.58
C GLU A 496 37.25 -24.99 3.22
N ARG A 497 37.23 -25.56 4.44
CA ARG A 497 38.45 -25.94 5.13
C ARG A 497 39.28 -26.93 4.29
N GLU A 498 38.63 -27.93 3.71
CA GLU A 498 39.28 -28.92 2.85
C GLU A 498 39.91 -28.25 1.62
N TYR A 499 39.19 -27.40 0.91
CA TYR A 499 39.68 -26.84 -0.36
C TYR A 499 40.74 -25.76 -0.14
N VAL A 500 40.61 -24.95 0.91
CA VAL A 500 41.68 -24.03 1.31
C VAL A 500 42.93 -24.78 1.72
N HIS A 501 42.85 -25.89 2.49
CA HIS A 501 43.97 -26.73 2.82
C HIS A 501 44.61 -27.35 1.55
N ASN A 502 43.82 -27.90 0.66
CA ASN A 502 44.30 -28.50 -0.60
C ASN A 502 45.00 -27.44 -1.48
N HIS A 503 44.51 -26.20 -1.47
CA HIS A 503 45.15 -25.11 -2.19
C HIS A 503 46.53 -24.76 -1.60
N PHE A 504 46.67 -24.69 -0.27
CA PHE A 504 47.97 -24.48 0.39
C PHE A 504 48.96 -25.61 0.08
N GLU A 505 48.52 -26.85 -0.01
CA GLU A 505 49.37 -27.97 -0.43
C GLU A 505 49.80 -27.85 -1.91
N ARG A 506 48.95 -27.34 -2.79
CA ARG A 506 49.34 -27.02 -4.20
C ARG A 506 50.39 -25.89 -4.25
N LEU A 507 50.24 -24.85 -3.40
CA LEU A 507 51.25 -23.78 -3.28
C LEU A 507 52.60 -24.31 -2.80
N LYS A 508 52.64 -25.12 -1.74
CA LYS A 508 53.90 -25.74 -1.23
C LYS A 508 54.59 -26.58 -2.28
N LYS A 509 53.86 -27.25 -3.14
CA LYS A 509 54.40 -28.09 -4.22
C LYS A 509 54.76 -27.29 -5.47
N GLY A 510 54.69 -25.96 -5.44
CA GLY A 510 55.02 -25.11 -6.59
C GLY A 510 54.06 -25.25 -7.78
N LYS A 511 52.89 -25.86 -7.58
CA LYS A 511 51.86 -26.04 -8.62
C LYS A 511 50.96 -24.80 -8.79
N CYS A 512 51.12 -23.79 -7.98
CA CYS A 512 50.34 -22.57 -7.98
C CYS A 512 51.25 -21.38 -7.63
N SER A 513 51.03 -20.21 -8.25
CA SER A 513 51.73 -18.98 -7.89
C SER A 513 51.18 -18.37 -6.61
N MET A 514 51.98 -17.58 -5.86
CA MET A 514 51.53 -16.84 -4.67
C MET A 514 50.42 -15.88 -5.00
N GLU A 515 50.48 -15.20 -6.15
CA GLU A 515 49.48 -14.26 -6.59
C GLU A 515 48.12 -14.94 -6.83
N LEU A 516 48.11 -16.11 -7.48
CA LEU A 516 46.93 -16.92 -7.66
C LEU A 516 46.35 -17.41 -6.32
N GLY A 517 47.22 -17.68 -5.34
CA GLY A 517 46.83 -18.03 -3.97
C GLY A 517 46.07 -16.91 -3.26
N SER A 518 46.47 -15.66 -3.48
CA SER A 518 45.79 -14.49 -2.94
C SER A 518 44.35 -14.39 -3.49
N PHE A 519 44.16 -14.47 -4.80
CA PHE A 519 42.81 -14.45 -5.41
C PHE A 519 41.95 -15.63 -4.93
N PHE A 520 42.52 -16.85 -4.82
CA PHE A 520 41.79 -18.00 -4.34
C PHE A 520 41.25 -17.80 -2.92
N THR A 521 42.09 -17.31 -2.01
CA THR A 521 41.68 -17.04 -0.61
C THR A 521 40.73 -15.89 -0.51
N SER A 522 40.83 -14.84 -1.33
CA SER A 522 39.92 -13.71 -1.38
C SER A 522 38.51 -14.15 -1.80
N VAL A 523 38.38 -14.93 -2.85
CA VAL A 523 37.06 -15.45 -3.29
C VAL A 523 36.41 -16.30 -2.20
N PHE A 524 37.14 -17.15 -1.48
CA PHE A 524 36.60 -17.92 -0.36
C PHE A 524 36.19 -17.00 0.81
N ALA A 525 36.90 -15.90 1.08
CA ALA A 525 36.52 -14.92 2.07
C ALA A 525 35.19 -14.24 1.69
N HIS A 526 35.00 -13.91 0.42
CA HIS A 526 33.71 -13.41 -0.08
C HIS A 526 32.58 -14.43 0.08
N PHE A 527 32.83 -15.71 -0.21
CA PHE A 527 31.85 -16.77 0.00
C PHE A 527 31.43 -16.90 1.47
N ASN A 528 32.38 -16.82 2.40
CA ASN A 528 32.09 -16.80 3.84
C ASN A 528 31.23 -15.60 4.25
N SER A 529 31.56 -14.42 3.74
CA SER A 529 30.78 -13.20 4.02
C SER A 529 29.35 -13.33 3.48
N ILE A 530 29.19 -13.83 2.25
CA ILE A 530 27.88 -14.09 1.64
C ILE A 530 27.07 -15.08 2.51
N CYS A 531 27.69 -16.20 2.94
CA CYS A 531 27.02 -17.15 3.82
C CYS A 531 26.61 -16.53 5.15
N SER A 532 27.43 -15.64 5.72
CA SER A 532 27.09 -14.91 6.95
C SER A 532 25.89 -13.97 6.76
N HIS A 533 25.81 -13.25 5.63
CA HIS A 533 24.65 -12.43 5.30
C HIS A 533 23.39 -13.27 5.07
N LEU A 534 23.49 -14.42 4.42
CA LEU A 534 22.38 -15.37 4.26
C LEU A 534 21.93 -15.96 5.60
N GLU A 535 22.86 -16.21 6.54
CA GLU A 535 22.57 -16.64 7.90
C GLU A 535 21.80 -15.56 8.69
N ASN A 536 22.16 -14.28 8.53
CA ASN A 536 21.40 -13.17 9.09
C ASN A 536 19.99 -13.09 8.52
N ILE A 537 19.83 -13.25 7.21
CA ILE A 537 18.51 -13.24 6.55
C ILE A 537 17.61 -14.31 7.13
N ILE A 538 18.07 -15.57 7.20
CA ILE A 538 17.26 -16.68 7.71
C ILE A 538 17.00 -16.56 9.21
N GLY A 539 17.98 -16.07 9.99
CA GLY A 539 17.86 -15.86 11.42
C GLY A 539 16.88 -14.80 11.84
N SER A 540 16.69 -13.75 11.02
CA SER A 540 15.85 -12.59 11.35
C SER A 540 14.38 -12.94 11.63
N PHE A 541 13.86 -14.07 11.15
CA PHE A 541 12.45 -14.48 11.27
C PHE A 541 12.22 -15.61 12.30
N HIS A 542 13.27 -16.29 12.79
CA HIS A 542 13.12 -17.50 13.61
C HIS A 542 13.51 -17.33 15.09
N ILE A 543 14.15 -16.24 15.46
CA ILE A 543 14.57 -15.95 16.86
C ILE A 543 13.38 -15.93 17.83
N GLU A 544 12.20 -15.52 17.39
CA GLU A 544 11.00 -15.47 18.25
C GLU A 544 10.44 -16.83 18.65
N GLN A 545 10.58 -17.86 17.82
CA GLN A 545 10.05 -19.20 18.17
C GLN A 545 10.91 -19.88 19.25
N GLU A 546 12.21 -19.64 19.27
CA GLU A 546 13.08 -20.09 20.37
C GLU A 546 12.83 -19.29 21.65
N ILE A 547 12.59 -17.98 21.55
CA ILE A 547 12.28 -17.12 22.70
C ILE A 547 10.92 -17.48 23.30
N GLN A 548 9.90 -17.79 22.49
CA GLN A 548 8.59 -18.22 23.00
C GLN A 548 8.63 -19.65 23.59
N LYS A 549 9.44 -20.56 23.06
CA LYS A 549 9.67 -21.87 23.67
C LYS A 549 10.44 -21.78 24.98
N ASN A 550 11.36 -20.83 25.12
CA ASN A 550 12.17 -20.65 26.34
C ASN A 550 11.51 -19.72 27.38
N LYS A 551 10.47 -18.97 27.06
CA LYS A 551 9.66 -18.21 28.03
C LYS A 551 8.88 -19.08 29.01
N SER A 552 8.82 -20.40 28.82
CA SER A 552 8.31 -21.36 29.80
C SER A 552 9.38 -21.88 30.76
N PHE A 553 10.64 -21.48 30.62
CA PHE A 553 11.75 -21.85 31.47
C PHE A 553 12.67 -20.64 31.75
N ASP A 554 12.59 -20.12 32.96
CA ASP A 554 13.53 -19.21 33.64
C ASP A 554 13.68 -17.75 33.17
N ASP A 555 13.00 -16.86 33.90
CA ASP A 555 13.21 -15.39 33.91
C ASP A 555 14.63 -14.94 34.37
N GLN A 556 15.50 -15.83 34.79
CA GLN A 556 16.85 -15.49 35.31
C GLN A 556 17.98 -15.56 34.28
N LYS A 557 17.79 -16.13 33.11
CA LYS A 557 18.83 -16.20 32.05
C LYS A 557 18.87 -14.99 31.09
N TYR A 558 17.85 -14.17 31.07
CA TYR A 558 17.73 -13.05 30.11
C TYR A 558 18.76 -11.94 30.34
N THR A 559 19.24 -11.73 31.55
CA THR A 559 20.22 -10.68 31.87
C THR A 559 21.62 -10.99 31.35
N LEU A 560 21.96 -12.25 31.12
CA LEU A 560 23.31 -12.67 30.69
C LEU A 560 23.50 -12.64 29.16
N VAL A 561 22.46 -12.84 28.36
CA VAL A 561 22.56 -12.87 26.87
C VAL A 561 22.65 -11.45 26.30
N ILE A 562 21.95 -10.49 26.88
CA ILE A 562 22.03 -9.07 26.48
C ILE A 562 23.41 -8.47 26.75
N ASN A 563 24.10 -8.93 27.82
CA ASN A 563 25.44 -8.44 28.15
C ASN A 563 26.56 -9.01 27.27
N HIS A 564 26.35 -10.13 26.59
CA HIS A 564 27.38 -10.72 25.71
C HIS A 564 27.31 -10.20 24.26
N SER A 565 26.13 -9.81 23.75
CA SER A 565 25.99 -9.18 22.43
C SER A 565 26.43 -7.70 22.41
N ASN A 566 26.37 -7.02 23.56
CA ASN A 566 26.79 -5.61 23.67
C ASN A 566 28.31 -5.39 23.70
N SER A 567 29.14 -6.43 23.76
CA SER A 567 30.61 -6.29 23.84
C SER A 567 31.33 -6.25 22.48
N LYS A 568 30.62 -6.39 21.35
CA LYS A 568 31.24 -6.44 20.01
C LYS A 568 30.83 -5.31 19.06
N ILE A 569 29.95 -4.39 19.47
CA ILE A 569 29.56 -3.24 18.61
C ILE A 569 30.14 -1.96 19.19
N LYS A 570 31.00 -1.28 18.44
CA LYS A 570 31.58 0.02 18.82
C LYS A 570 30.49 1.10 18.89
N GLY A 571 30.56 1.89 19.95
CA GLY A 571 29.56 2.64 20.67
C GLY A 571 28.83 3.81 20.03
N ASP A 572 28.86 4.14 18.75
CA ASP A 572 28.24 5.39 18.25
C ASP A 572 26.86 5.24 17.57
N ASP A 573 26.54 4.08 16.99
CA ASP A 573 25.26 3.88 16.30
C ASP A 573 24.09 3.47 17.21
N LEU A 574 24.38 2.89 18.37
CA LEU A 574 23.34 2.44 19.32
C LEU A 574 22.74 3.58 20.16
N SER A 575 23.46 4.69 20.36
CA SER A 575 22.95 5.83 21.14
C SER A 575 21.83 6.57 20.40
N THR A 576 21.89 6.62 19.08
CA THR A 576 20.88 7.27 18.23
C THR A 576 19.61 6.43 18.14
N ALA A 577 19.75 5.11 18.04
CA ALA A 577 18.60 4.19 18.01
C ALA A 577 17.87 4.11 19.38
N ARG A 578 18.61 4.10 20.50
CA ARG A 578 18.00 4.11 21.84
C ARG A 578 17.20 5.38 22.15
N LYS A 579 17.64 6.56 21.70
CA LYS A 579 16.91 7.81 21.89
C LYS A 579 15.60 7.87 21.08
N PHE A 580 15.54 7.17 19.95
CA PHE A 580 14.34 7.12 19.11
C PHE A 580 13.22 6.26 19.72
N PHE A 581 13.56 5.24 20.52
CA PHE A 581 12.60 4.31 21.12
C PHE A 581 12.24 4.63 22.59
N SER A 582 12.95 5.56 23.26
CA SER A 582 12.70 5.91 24.66
C SER A 582 11.68 7.05 24.87
N GLY A 583 11.09 7.61 23.84
CA GLY A 583 10.01 8.60 23.96
C GLY A 583 10.42 9.96 24.54
N ASP A 584 11.70 10.29 24.53
CA ASP A 584 12.20 11.55 25.09
C ASP A 584 12.09 12.69 24.05
N ASN A 585 11.17 13.63 24.31
CA ASN A 585 10.77 14.73 23.42
C ASN A 585 11.79 15.86 23.26
N SER A 586 13.08 15.65 23.54
CA SER A 586 14.12 16.70 23.48
C SER A 586 14.79 16.89 22.10
N LEU A 587 14.26 16.26 21.03
CA LEU A 587 14.86 16.29 19.69
C LEU A 587 14.32 17.37 18.74
N ASN A 588 13.37 18.22 19.17
CA ASN A 588 12.81 19.27 18.30
C ASN A 588 13.74 20.50 18.12
N GLU A 589 14.75 20.69 18.94
CA GLU A 589 15.64 21.87 18.81
C GLU A 589 16.85 21.67 17.88
N ASN A 590 17.25 20.43 17.60
CA ASN A 590 18.43 20.17 16.76
C ASN A 590 18.11 19.96 15.26
N THR A 591 16.87 19.66 14.90
CA THR A 591 16.45 19.55 13.49
C THR A 591 16.29 20.92 12.80
N GLU A 592 16.02 21.99 13.53
CA GLU A 592 16.01 23.35 13.00
C GLU A 592 17.41 23.90 12.69
N LYS A 593 18.44 23.44 13.42
CA LYS A 593 19.83 23.87 13.17
C LYS A 593 20.49 23.15 11.99
N MET A 594 20.13 21.91 11.69
CA MET A 594 20.66 21.19 10.51
C MET A 594 20.04 21.65 9.19
N ASN A 595 18.82 22.15 9.18
CA ASN A 595 18.19 22.71 7.96
C ASN A 595 18.69 24.12 7.59
N LYS A 596 19.41 24.83 8.47
CA LYS A 596 20.02 26.14 8.17
C LYS A 596 21.44 26.09 7.65
N SER A 597 22.07 24.92 7.57
CA SER A 597 23.44 24.76 7.06
C SER A 597 23.52 24.10 5.67
N MET A 598 22.41 23.88 5.00
CA MET A 598 22.33 23.30 3.65
C MET A 598 21.56 24.19 2.65
N TYR A 599 21.72 25.53 2.80
CA TYR A 599 21.42 26.47 1.71
C TYR A 599 22.62 27.38 1.49
#